data_f1a37c5ce55971c51697fbe346fe9973
#
_entry.id   f1a37c5ce55971c51697fbe346fe9973
#
_cell.length_a   1.000
_cell.length_b   1.000
_cell.length_c   1.000
_cell.angle_alpha   90.00
_cell.angle_beta   90.00
_cell.angle_gamma   90.00
#
_symmetry.space_group_name_H-M   'P 1'
#
loop_
_entity.id
_entity.type
_entity.pdbx_description
1 polymer ?
#
loop_
_entity_poly.entity_id
_entity_poly.type
_entity_poly.pdbx_seq_one_letter_code
_entity_poly.pdbx_strand_id
1 'polypeptide(L)'
;MYNTQLYNRIHAEVCKIKIIDTHEHLTYPHDLVGMGKIDFGRLFLHYASSDLVSAGLPMEALNEIRNPDSKWSVLEKWEAIKPYYLKTWNTAYCEALRIAIRDLFDINDLNDDTIEILSEKMNSIPRQNWTRVVFDRAGIDIAMEQHLTSEPVYARRRYPDIFVYDMTDCFSHLDKGNIKNLSSDSGIEVYSLQDYLRVIDWYFEKFADEASAFKIGRAYDRPLFFDDVSTSDAERAFNEIMKFNSLPARKDIQALEDYIIHYCIRKCSEYSLPVKFHTGLQEGNGNDIKNSRAGLLVNLFMKYPKVKFDCYHISWPYTEELISICKNFP
;
A
#
# COMPACT_ATOMS: atom_id res chain seq x y z
N MET A 1 24.54 24.46 -18.71
CA MET A 1 25.14 24.43 -17.35
C MET A 1 24.04 24.67 -16.35
N TYR A 2 23.77 23.75 -15.46
CA TYR A 2 22.84 23.98 -14.37
C TYR A 2 23.42 25.03 -13.42
N ASN A 3 22.62 26.02 -13.02
CA ASN A 3 23.05 26.99 -12.04
C ASN A 3 23.10 26.34 -10.67
N THR A 4 24.26 25.84 -10.30
CA THR A 4 24.49 25.11 -9.03
C THR A 4 24.11 25.93 -7.81
N GLN A 5 24.27 27.25 -7.84
CA GLN A 5 23.89 28.12 -6.73
C GLN A 5 22.36 28.20 -6.58
N LEU A 6 21.62 28.32 -7.69
CA LEU A 6 20.17 28.31 -7.66
C LEU A 6 19.63 26.95 -7.19
N TYR A 7 20.20 25.85 -7.71
CA TYR A 7 19.86 24.50 -7.27
C TYR A 7 20.03 24.34 -5.76
N ASN A 8 21.21 24.66 -5.24
CA ASN A 8 21.51 24.52 -3.81
C ASN A 8 20.56 25.35 -2.93
N ARG A 9 20.21 26.56 -3.38
CA ARG A 9 19.25 27.42 -2.66
C ARG A 9 17.85 26.82 -2.64
N ILE A 10 17.35 26.34 -3.79
CA ILE A 10 16.02 25.70 -3.88
C ILE A 10 16.02 24.41 -3.05
N HIS A 11 17.03 23.57 -3.20
CA HIS A 11 17.16 22.33 -2.45
C HIS A 11 17.15 22.57 -0.94
N ALA A 12 17.92 23.56 -0.46
CA ALA A 12 17.93 23.93 0.95
C ALA A 12 16.56 24.39 1.49
N GLU A 13 15.74 25.07 0.66
CA GLU A 13 14.38 25.45 1.06
C GLU A 13 13.42 24.23 1.03
N VAL A 14 13.53 23.36 0.03
CA VAL A 14 12.71 22.13 -0.06
C VAL A 14 12.98 21.22 1.14
N CYS A 15 14.24 21.07 1.55
CA CYS A 15 14.59 20.24 2.71
C CYS A 15 14.07 20.76 4.07
N LYS A 16 13.55 21.99 4.13
CA LYS A 16 12.91 22.54 5.34
C LYS A 16 11.42 22.17 5.43
N ILE A 17 10.83 21.74 4.33
CA ILE A 17 9.40 21.42 4.26
C ILE A 17 9.18 20.08 4.95
N LYS A 18 8.26 20.05 5.90
CA LYS A 18 7.83 18.80 6.52
C LYS A 18 6.99 17.99 5.54
N ILE A 19 7.21 16.68 5.52
CA ILE A 19 6.55 15.75 4.62
C ILE A 19 5.32 15.18 5.31
N ILE A 20 4.17 15.23 4.62
CA ILE A 20 3.02 14.39 4.92
C ILE A 20 3.09 13.21 3.95
N ASP A 21 3.39 12.03 4.47
CA ASP A 21 3.45 10.83 3.66
C ASP A 21 2.04 10.27 3.46
N THR A 22 1.57 10.30 2.22
CA THR A 22 0.18 9.97 1.90
C THR A 22 -0.05 8.50 1.56
N HIS A 23 1.01 7.69 1.52
CA HIS A 23 0.91 6.27 1.14
C HIS A 23 1.99 5.43 1.80
N GLU A 24 1.71 4.87 2.97
CA GLU A 24 2.63 4.01 3.70
C GLU A 24 2.07 2.63 4.03
N HIS A 25 3.00 1.67 4.14
CA HIS A 25 2.77 0.31 4.58
C HIS A 25 3.78 -0.02 5.69
N LEU A 26 3.58 0.56 6.85
CA LEU A 26 4.53 0.46 7.95
C LEU A 26 4.21 -0.69 8.90
N THR A 27 5.25 -1.31 9.45
CA THR A 27 5.09 -2.16 10.63
C THR A 27 4.91 -1.27 11.85
N TYR A 28 3.88 -1.53 12.64
CA TYR A 28 3.63 -0.72 13.83
C TYR A 28 4.77 -0.82 14.85
N PRO A 29 5.05 0.27 15.60
CA PRO A 29 6.12 0.27 16.60
C PRO A 29 6.04 -0.86 17.61
N HIS A 30 4.84 -1.29 18.02
CA HIS A 30 4.66 -2.40 18.95
C HIS A 30 4.96 -3.77 18.34
N ASP A 31 4.72 -3.95 17.03
CA ASP A 31 5.06 -5.20 16.35
C ASP A 31 6.57 -5.30 16.13
N LEU A 32 7.22 -4.16 15.89
CA LEU A 32 8.68 -4.11 15.80
C LEU A 32 9.37 -4.58 17.09
N VAL A 33 8.77 -4.31 18.26
CA VAL A 33 9.31 -4.75 19.56
C VAL A 33 9.38 -6.28 19.66
N GLY A 34 8.43 -7.00 19.04
CA GLY A 34 8.41 -8.46 19.00
C GLY A 34 9.41 -9.09 18.03
N MET A 35 9.99 -8.30 17.11
CA MET A 35 10.98 -8.80 16.18
C MET A 35 12.34 -9.04 16.89
N GLY A 36 12.93 -10.19 16.62
CA GLY A 36 14.29 -10.52 17.06
C GLY A 36 15.36 -9.64 16.42
N LYS A 37 16.56 -10.16 16.28
CA LYS A 37 17.62 -9.45 15.53
C LYS A 37 17.19 -9.28 14.09
N ILE A 38 17.40 -8.08 13.56
CA ILE A 38 17.24 -7.79 12.14
C ILE A 38 18.60 -7.52 11.52
N ASP A 39 18.71 -7.75 10.24
CA ASP A 39 19.92 -7.47 9.47
C ASP A 39 19.56 -6.71 8.19
N PHE A 40 20.55 -6.43 7.37
CA PHE A 40 20.38 -5.72 6.11
C PHE A 40 19.31 -6.35 5.18
N GLY A 41 19.02 -7.65 5.31
CA GLY A 41 18.01 -8.33 4.50
C GLY A 41 16.61 -7.70 4.63
N ARG A 42 16.34 -7.03 5.75
CA ARG A 42 15.08 -6.28 5.95
C ARG A 42 14.95 -5.02 5.07
N LEU A 43 16.01 -4.57 4.45
CA LEU A 43 15.99 -3.46 3.50
C LEU A 43 15.48 -3.87 2.12
N PHE A 44 15.49 -5.17 1.82
CA PHE A 44 15.03 -5.71 0.54
C PHE A 44 13.59 -6.22 0.62
N LEU A 45 12.69 -5.34 1.03
CA LEU A 45 11.25 -5.56 1.02
C LEU A 45 10.64 -4.78 -0.15
N HIS A 46 9.39 -5.07 -0.47
CA HIS A 46 8.64 -4.39 -1.54
C HIS A 46 9.40 -4.33 -2.87
N TYR A 47 9.36 -3.21 -3.56
CA TYR A 47 9.89 -3.03 -4.92
C TYR A 47 11.37 -3.40 -5.08
N ALA A 48 12.21 -3.14 -4.08
CA ALA A 48 13.63 -3.52 -4.14
C ALA A 48 13.81 -5.04 -4.27
N SER A 49 12.94 -5.84 -3.67
CA SER A 49 12.96 -7.30 -3.83
C SER A 49 12.58 -7.74 -5.24
N SER A 50 11.63 -7.03 -5.87
CA SER A 50 11.19 -7.32 -7.23
C SER A 50 12.31 -7.10 -8.26
N ASP A 51 13.15 -6.06 -8.06
CA ASP A 51 14.33 -5.82 -8.89
C ASP A 51 15.31 -6.99 -8.78
N LEU A 52 15.58 -7.49 -7.58
CA LEU A 52 16.49 -8.62 -7.35
C LEU A 52 15.99 -9.90 -8.02
N VAL A 53 14.67 -10.20 -7.93
CA VAL A 53 14.06 -11.34 -8.62
C VAL A 53 14.17 -11.19 -10.13
N SER A 54 13.94 -9.98 -10.65
CA SER A 54 14.12 -9.68 -12.09
C SER A 54 15.58 -9.83 -12.55
N ALA A 55 16.54 -9.59 -11.65
CA ALA A 55 17.95 -9.82 -11.92
C ALA A 55 18.35 -11.31 -11.87
N GLY A 56 17.45 -12.19 -11.43
CA GLY A 56 17.60 -13.64 -11.39
C GLY A 56 17.81 -14.24 -10.00
N LEU A 57 17.65 -13.47 -8.90
CA LEU A 57 17.70 -14.03 -7.54
C LEU A 57 16.56 -15.03 -7.33
N PRO A 58 16.85 -16.29 -6.94
CA PRO A 58 15.81 -17.27 -6.63
C PRO A 58 14.94 -16.79 -5.46
N MET A 59 13.63 -17.06 -5.56
CA MET A 59 12.65 -16.64 -4.52
C MET A 59 12.95 -17.29 -3.17
N GLU A 60 13.44 -18.53 -3.16
CA GLU A 60 13.83 -19.24 -1.94
C GLU A 60 14.99 -18.52 -1.22
N ALA A 61 15.99 -18.07 -1.97
CA ALA A 61 17.10 -17.31 -1.42
C ALA A 61 16.63 -15.94 -0.91
N LEU A 62 15.76 -15.24 -1.66
CA LEU A 62 15.19 -13.97 -1.22
C LEU A 62 14.40 -14.13 0.09
N ASN A 63 13.62 -15.21 0.24
CA ASN A 63 12.88 -15.50 1.46
C ASN A 63 13.81 -15.74 2.65
N GLU A 64 14.90 -16.49 2.48
CA GLU A 64 15.92 -16.68 3.53
C GLU A 64 16.63 -15.37 3.91
N ILE A 65 16.95 -14.53 2.93
CA ILE A 65 17.61 -13.22 3.15
C ILE A 65 16.72 -12.31 4.01
N ARG A 66 15.40 -12.25 3.73
CA ARG A 66 14.44 -11.39 4.44
C ARG A 66 13.97 -11.94 5.78
N ASN A 67 14.13 -13.24 6.00
CA ASN A 67 13.64 -13.91 7.21
C ASN A 67 14.51 -13.54 8.43
N PRO A 68 13.94 -12.92 9.48
CA PRO A 68 14.68 -12.64 10.70
C PRO A 68 15.06 -13.90 11.48
N ASP A 69 14.35 -15.03 11.25
CA ASP A 69 14.58 -16.31 11.89
C ASP A 69 15.45 -17.26 11.02
N SER A 70 15.99 -16.75 9.91
CA SER A 70 16.90 -17.51 9.04
C SER A 70 18.13 -17.97 9.81
N LYS A 71 18.58 -19.18 9.48
CA LYS A 71 19.85 -19.74 10.02
C LYS A 71 21.09 -19.22 9.28
N TRP A 72 20.89 -18.53 8.16
CA TRP A 72 21.98 -17.92 7.44
C TRP A 72 22.57 -16.75 8.22
N SER A 73 23.87 -16.70 8.29
CA SER A 73 24.60 -15.54 8.81
C SER A 73 24.42 -14.33 7.87
N VAL A 74 24.75 -13.15 8.37
CA VAL A 74 24.76 -11.91 7.58
C VAL A 74 25.62 -12.06 6.32
N LEU A 75 26.79 -12.70 6.45
CA LEU A 75 27.69 -12.93 5.32
C LEU A 75 27.14 -13.94 4.31
N GLU A 76 26.52 -15.04 4.75
CA GLU A 76 25.86 -15.99 3.84
C GLU A 76 24.72 -15.34 3.07
N LYS A 77 23.90 -14.51 3.72
CA LYS A 77 22.86 -13.71 3.06
C LYS A 77 23.46 -12.75 2.04
N TRP A 78 24.57 -12.08 2.39
CA TRP A 78 25.27 -11.16 1.50
C TRP A 78 25.86 -11.86 0.27
N GLU A 79 26.55 -12.95 0.44
CA GLU A 79 27.10 -13.72 -0.69
C GLU A 79 25.99 -14.19 -1.66
N ALA A 80 24.83 -14.54 -1.13
CA ALA A 80 23.70 -14.97 -1.95
C ALA A 80 23.08 -13.81 -2.76
N ILE A 81 22.97 -12.59 -2.20
CA ILE A 81 22.32 -11.45 -2.85
C ILE A 81 23.27 -10.61 -3.71
N LYS A 82 24.55 -10.51 -3.33
CA LYS A 82 25.56 -9.62 -3.93
C LYS A 82 25.62 -9.63 -5.45
N PRO A 83 25.62 -10.78 -6.16
CA PRO A 83 25.66 -10.79 -7.63
C PRO A 83 24.45 -10.13 -8.28
N TYR A 84 23.29 -10.16 -7.61
CA TYR A 84 22.03 -9.58 -8.08
C TYR A 84 21.92 -8.13 -7.69
N TYR A 85 22.34 -7.76 -6.47
CA TYR A 85 22.43 -6.38 -6.03
C TYR A 85 23.28 -5.53 -6.99
N LEU A 86 24.43 -6.02 -7.40
CA LEU A 86 25.31 -5.34 -8.36
C LEU A 86 24.65 -5.13 -9.74
N LYS A 87 23.73 -6.03 -10.15
CA LYS A 87 22.96 -5.86 -11.40
C LYS A 87 21.85 -4.84 -11.27
N THR A 88 21.30 -4.65 -10.07
CA THR A 88 20.18 -3.71 -9.81
C THR A 88 20.65 -2.37 -9.27
N TRP A 89 21.97 -2.18 -9.12
CA TRP A 89 22.56 -1.02 -8.47
C TRP A 89 22.08 0.34 -9.00
N ASN A 90 21.75 0.43 -10.29
CA ASN A 90 21.29 1.64 -10.97
C ASN A 90 19.77 1.77 -11.08
N THR A 91 18.99 0.90 -10.44
CA THR A 91 17.53 1.05 -10.41
C THR A 91 17.13 2.14 -9.41
N ALA A 92 15.96 2.75 -9.61
CA ALA A 92 15.45 3.79 -8.73
C ALA A 92 15.25 3.28 -7.28
N TYR A 93 14.80 2.04 -7.13
CA TYR A 93 14.57 1.45 -5.80
C TYR A 93 15.90 1.16 -5.07
N CYS A 94 16.93 0.73 -5.80
CA CYS A 94 18.25 0.53 -5.23
C CYS A 94 18.92 1.87 -4.84
N GLU A 95 18.69 2.93 -5.64
CA GLU A 95 19.13 4.29 -5.28
C GLU A 95 18.44 4.80 -4.01
N ALA A 96 17.12 4.63 -3.89
CA ALA A 96 16.35 5.00 -2.69
C ALA A 96 16.90 4.26 -1.45
N LEU A 97 17.21 2.97 -1.59
CA LEU A 97 17.80 2.17 -0.52
C LEU A 97 19.19 2.72 -0.10
N ARG A 98 20.05 3.09 -1.05
CA ARG A 98 21.37 3.68 -0.73
C ARG A 98 21.23 5.03 -0.05
N ILE A 99 20.29 5.87 -0.49
CA ILE A 99 19.98 7.14 0.19
C ILE A 99 19.58 6.87 1.64
N ALA A 100 18.67 5.92 1.89
CA ALA A 100 18.24 5.57 3.24
C ALA A 100 19.41 5.05 4.10
N ILE A 101 20.26 4.17 3.57
CA ILE A 101 21.44 3.64 4.28
C ILE A 101 22.41 4.75 4.63
N ARG A 102 22.68 5.65 3.67
CA ARG A 102 23.58 6.77 3.89
C ARG A 102 23.04 7.73 4.97
N ASP A 103 21.78 8.10 4.86
CA ASP A 103 21.21 9.16 5.70
C ASP A 103 20.86 8.64 7.10
N LEU A 104 20.53 7.36 7.27
CA LEU A 104 20.23 6.77 8.58
C LEU A 104 21.48 6.25 9.29
N PHE A 105 22.47 5.72 8.54
CA PHE A 105 23.56 4.93 9.12
C PHE A 105 24.96 5.43 8.77
N ASP A 106 25.11 6.49 7.97
CA ASP A 106 26.40 7.00 7.46
C ASP A 106 27.20 5.92 6.71
N ILE A 107 26.51 5.14 5.88
CA ILE A 107 27.09 4.09 5.03
C ILE A 107 26.71 4.39 3.58
N ASN A 108 27.70 4.58 2.71
CA ASN A 108 27.46 5.01 1.33
C ASN A 108 26.88 3.92 0.43
N ASP A 109 27.23 2.66 0.67
CA ASP A 109 26.75 1.53 -0.13
C ASP A 109 26.95 0.20 0.61
N LEU A 110 26.24 -0.84 0.16
CA LEU A 110 26.42 -2.21 0.63
C LEU A 110 27.59 -2.86 -0.09
N ASN A 111 28.52 -3.40 0.68
CA ASN A 111 29.68 -4.18 0.21
C ASN A 111 30.17 -5.09 1.32
N ASP A 112 31.25 -5.86 1.02
CA ASP A 112 31.80 -6.83 1.93
C ASP A 112 32.27 -6.24 3.27
N ASP A 113 32.68 -4.96 3.27
CA ASP A 113 33.17 -4.27 4.46
C ASP A 113 32.06 -3.64 5.28
N THR A 114 30.90 -3.33 4.67
CA THR A 114 29.86 -2.53 5.30
C THR A 114 28.66 -3.33 5.77
N ILE A 115 28.47 -4.55 5.29
CA ILE A 115 27.23 -5.31 5.50
C ILE A 115 27.00 -5.71 6.96
N GLU A 116 28.04 -6.13 7.68
CA GLU A 116 27.96 -6.46 9.10
C GLU A 116 27.80 -5.19 9.94
N ILE A 117 28.57 -4.14 9.63
CA ILE A 117 28.49 -2.83 10.30
C ILE A 117 27.08 -2.26 10.19
N LEU A 118 26.46 -2.34 9.01
CA LEU A 118 25.07 -1.88 8.82
C LEU A 118 24.11 -2.68 9.69
N SER A 119 24.23 -4.02 9.67
CA SER A 119 23.37 -4.90 10.46
C SER A 119 23.47 -4.62 11.97
N GLU A 120 24.67 -4.31 12.46
CA GLU A 120 24.89 -3.91 13.85
C GLU A 120 24.26 -2.54 14.15
N LYS A 121 24.46 -1.54 13.28
CA LYS A 121 23.85 -0.21 13.41
C LYS A 121 22.33 -0.29 13.40
N MET A 122 21.72 -1.10 12.52
CA MET A 122 20.28 -1.34 12.50
C MET A 122 19.79 -1.92 13.83
N ASN A 123 20.53 -2.84 14.44
CA ASN A 123 20.16 -3.42 15.74
C ASN A 123 20.40 -2.50 16.92
N SER A 124 21.24 -1.46 16.80
CA SER A 124 21.50 -0.49 17.88
C SER A 124 20.32 0.46 18.13
N ILE A 125 19.41 0.63 17.17
CA ILE A 125 18.22 1.45 17.34
C ILE A 125 17.18 0.65 18.13
N PRO A 126 16.70 1.14 19.30
CA PRO A 126 15.63 0.48 20.01
C PRO A 126 14.37 0.36 19.15
N ARG A 127 13.77 -0.83 19.07
CA ARG A 127 12.65 -1.14 18.17
C ARG A 127 11.48 -0.18 18.32
N GLN A 128 11.14 0.20 19.53
CA GLN A 128 10.04 1.13 19.82
C GLN A 128 10.29 2.55 19.27
N ASN A 129 11.54 2.91 18.99
CA ASN A 129 11.93 4.23 18.49
C ASN A 129 12.17 4.23 16.97
N TRP A 130 12.18 3.06 16.33
CA TRP A 130 12.56 2.91 14.92
C TRP A 130 11.81 3.86 13.99
N THR A 131 10.48 3.82 14.03
CA THR A 131 9.63 4.67 13.19
C THR A 131 9.93 6.14 13.39
N ARG A 132 10.06 6.61 14.65
CA ARG A 132 10.37 8.01 14.96
C ARG A 132 11.76 8.41 14.44
N VAL A 133 12.76 7.58 14.62
CA VAL A 133 14.13 7.85 14.12
C VAL A 133 14.13 8.00 12.59
N VAL A 134 13.40 7.13 11.87
CA VAL A 134 13.28 7.21 10.42
C VAL A 134 12.54 8.49 10.01
N PHE A 135 11.41 8.79 10.64
CA PHE A 135 10.58 9.97 10.32
C PHE A 135 11.35 11.27 10.56
N ASP A 136 12.03 11.40 11.70
CA ASP A 136 12.80 12.58 12.03
C ASP A 136 13.93 12.82 11.02
N ARG A 137 14.63 11.75 10.60
CA ARG A 137 15.68 11.81 9.59
C ARG A 137 15.17 12.15 8.19
N ALA A 138 14.04 11.57 7.81
CA ALA A 138 13.41 11.83 6.51
C ALA A 138 12.64 13.15 6.46
N GLY A 139 12.41 13.82 7.59
CA GLY A 139 11.58 15.02 7.67
C GLY A 139 10.09 14.75 7.54
N ILE A 140 9.66 13.49 7.80
CA ILE A 140 8.25 13.08 7.77
C ILE A 140 7.60 13.51 9.08
N ASP A 141 6.54 14.29 8.97
CA ASP A 141 5.76 14.77 10.12
C ASP A 141 4.73 13.72 10.53
N ILE A 142 3.99 13.22 9.54
CA ILE A 142 2.94 12.22 9.72
C ILE A 142 2.82 11.34 8.48
N ALA A 143 2.39 10.08 8.65
CA ALA A 143 2.10 9.15 7.56
C ALA A 143 0.63 8.75 7.53
N MET A 144 0.07 8.61 6.33
CA MET A 144 -1.26 8.02 6.11
C MET A 144 -1.12 6.51 5.99
N GLU A 145 -1.51 5.84 7.06
CA GLU A 145 -1.38 4.41 7.19
C GLU A 145 -2.61 3.70 6.66
N GLN A 146 -2.40 2.61 5.93
CA GLN A 146 -3.44 1.83 5.28
C GLN A 146 -3.49 0.43 5.91
N HIS A 147 -4.57 0.13 6.59
CA HIS A 147 -4.73 -1.15 7.28
C HIS A 147 -5.99 -1.89 6.86
N LEU A 148 -5.84 -3.19 6.60
CA LEU A 148 -6.92 -4.11 6.17
C LEU A 148 -7.56 -4.86 7.34
N THR A 149 -7.48 -4.36 8.58
CA THR A 149 -7.97 -5.09 9.75
C THR A 149 -9.23 -4.52 10.36
N SER A 150 -9.88 -5.33 11.18
CA SER A 150 -11.05 -5.01 11.99
C SER A 150 -10.83 -3.90 13.04
N GLU A 151 -9.58 -3.48 13.26
CA GLU A 151 -9.24 -2.33 14.10
C GLU A 151 -8.54 -1.22 13.32
N PRO A 152 -9.18 -0.66 12.30
CA PRO A 152 -8.56 0.24 11.34
C PRO A 152 -8.02 1.55 11.94
N VAL A 153 -8.54 2.00 13.07
CA VAL A 153 -8.10 3.22 13.75
C VAL A 153 -7.11 2.98 14.89
N TYR A 154 -6.71 1.72 15.12
CA TYR A 154 -5.86 1.36 16.26
C TYR A 154 -4.53 2.09 16.24
N ALA A 155 -3.85 2.13 15.10
CA ALA A 155 -2.56 2.80 14.97
C ALA A 155 -2.67 4.31 15.21
N ARG A 156 -3.70 4.95 14.65
CA ARG A 156 -3.96 6.38 14.89
C ARG A 156 -4.21 6.68 16.36
N ARG A 157 -5.05 5.89 17.03
CA ARG A 157 -5.36 6.10 18.45
C ARG A 157 -4.15 5.88 19.37
N ARG A 158 -3.30 4.90 19.02
CA ARG A 158 -2.10 4.57 19.78
C ARG A 158 -0.90 5.47 19.47
N TYR A 159 -0.81 5.93 18.21
CA TYR A 159 0.31 6.72 17.71
C TYR A 159 -0.19 7.96 16.95
N PRO A 160 -0.96 8.87 17.60
CA PRO A 160 -1.62 10.00 16.94
C PRO A 160 -0.62 11.02 16.35
N ASP A 161 0.61 11.05 16.90
CA ASP A 161 1.69 11.93 16.45
C ASP A 161 2.48 11.36 15.26
N ILE A 162 2.10 10.18 14.78
CA ILE A 162 2.81 9.47 13.70
C ILE A 162 1.86 9.15 12.56
N PHE A 163 0.63 8.69 12.86
CA PHE A 163 -0.28 8.16 11.88
C PHE A 163 -1.59 8.92 11.78
N VAL A 164 -2.02 9.09 10.53
CA VAL A 164 -3.40 9.35 10.14
C VAL A 164 -3.92 8.08 9.46
N TYR A 165 -5.19 7.78 9.64
CA TYR A 165 -5.80 6.55 9.17
C TYR A 165 -6.50 6.73 7.82
N ASP A 166 -6.28 5.80 6.90
CA ASP A 166 -7.10 5.60 5.71
C ASP A 166 -7.96 4.33 5.89
N MET A 167 -9.28 4.44 5.68
CA MET A 167 -10.11 3.25 5.52
C MET A 167 -9.68 2.52 4.25
N THR A 168 -9.46 1.22 4.34
CA THR A 168 -9.09 0.41 3.17
C THR A 168 -10.27 -0.44 2.74
N ASP A 169 -10.47 -0.57 1.43
CA ASP A 169 -11.49 -1.43 0.85
C ASP A 169 -11.20 -2.90 1.19
N CYS A 170 -11.88 -3.39 2.20
CA CYS A 170 -11.98 -4.82 2.51
C CYS A 170 -13.32 -5.41 2.06
N PHE A 171 -14.25 -4.57 1.59
CA PHE A 171 -15.63 -4.97 1.32
C PHE A 171 -15.81 -5.61 -0.05
N SER A 172 -15.00 -5.21 -1.04
CA SER A 172 -15.05 -5.80 -2.38
C SER A 172 -14.23 -7.09 -2.53
N HIS A 173 -13.58 -7.57 -1.47
CA HIS A 173 -12.96 -8.89 -1.40
C HIS A 173 -14.02 -9.94 -1.03
N LEU A 174 -14.73 -10.46 -2.04
CA LEU A 174 -15.97 -11.22 -1.90
C LEU A 174 -15.71 -12.72 -1.82
N ASP A 175 -15.19 -13.18 -0.70
CA ASP A 175 -15.20 -14.58 -0.31
C ASP A 175 -15.94 -14.78 1.03
N LYS A 176 -16.42 -16.01 1.27
CA LYS A 176 -17.20 -16.32 2.49
C LYS A 176 -16.44 -16.07 3.79
N GLY A 177 -15.13 -16.24 3.77
CA GLY A 177 -14.28 -16.03 4.94
C GLY A 177 -14.26 -14.56 5.32
N ASN A 178 -14.01 -13.70 4.34
CA ASN A 178 -14.01 -12.26 4.54
C ASN A 178 -15.39 -11.71 4.96
N ILE A 179 -16.46 -12.13 4.27
CA ILE A 179 -17.85 -11.76 4.64
C ILE A 179 -18.15 -12.16 6.09
N LYS A 180 -17.75 -13.38 6.50
CA LYS A 180 -17.92 -13.85 7.87
C LYS A 180 -17.13 -13.02 8.89
N ASN A 181 -15.89 -12.66 8.57
CA ASN A 181 -15.06 -11.83 9.44
C ASN A 181 -15.72 -10.45 9.65
N LEU A 182 -16.11 -9.78 8.56
CA LEU A 182 -16.78 -8.48 8.62
C LEU A 182 -18.13 -8.54 9.36
N SER A 183 -18.90 -9.62 9.17
CA SER A 183 -20.12 -9.92 9.93
C SER A 183 -19.82 -10.06 11.42
N SER A 184 -18.80 -10.81 11.78
CA SER A 184 -18.39 -11.02 13.17
C SER A 184 -17.96 -9.70 13.85
N ASP A 185 -17.19 -8.88 13.16
CA ASP A 185 -16.68 -7.60 13.67
C ASP A 185 -17.80 -6.59 13.91
N SER A 186 -18.79 -6.55 13.02
CA SER A 186 -19.95 -5.65 13.12
C SER A 186 -21.04 -6.17 14.07
N GLY A 187 -21.05 -7.47 14.37
CA GLY A 187 -22.15 -8.14 15.07
C GLY A 187 -23.43 -8.28 14.23
N ILE A 188 -23.37 -8.03 12.94
CA ILE A 188 -24.51 -8.11 12.01
C ILE A 188 -24.43 -9.45 11.27
N GLU A 189 -25.43 -10.32 11.46
CA GLU A 189 -25.53 -11.56 10.69
C GLU A 189 -25.87 -11.28 9.23
N VAL A 190 -25.16 -11.93 8.30
CA VAL A 190 -25.26 -11.69 6.85
C VAL A 190 -25.87 -12.89 6.15
N TYR A 191 -27.13 -12.73 5.71
CA TYR A 191 -27.89 -13.70 4.94
C TYR A 191 -28.25 -13.22 3.53
N SER A 192 -28.19 -11.91 3.30
CA SER A 192 -28.58 -11.23 2.06
C SER A 192 -27.58 -10.14 1.70
N LEU A 193 -27.64 -9.66 0.45
CA LEU A 193 -26.88 -8.47 0.04
C LEU A 193 -27.24 -7.26 0.94
N GLN A 194 -28.50 -7.09 1.29
CA GLN A 194 -28.93 -5.97 2.15
C GLN A 194 -28.28 -6.05 3.55
N ASP A 195 -28.11 -7.25 4.12
CA ASP A 195 -27.39 -7.41 5.39
C ASP A 195 -25.94 -7.04 5.25
N TYR A 196 -25.31 -7.44 4.13
CA TYR A 196 -23.92 -7.08 3.85
C TYR A 196 -23.72 -5.56 3.68
N LEU A 197 -24.66 -4.87 3.02
CA LEU A 197 -24.64 -3.42 2.94
C LEU A 197 -24.78 -2.76 4.31
N ARG A 198 -25.58 -3.30 5.23
CA ARG A 198 -25.63 -2.82 6.62
C ARG A 198 -24.32 -3.01 7.37
N VAL A 199 -23.57 -4.07 7.06
CA VAL A 199 -22.20 -4.22 7.60
C VAL A 199 -21.30 -3.09 7.11
N ILE A 200 -21.34 -2.77 5.81
CA ILE A 200 -20.58 -1.64 5.24
C ILE A 200 -20.99 -0.32 5.90
N ASP A 201 -22.30 -0.06 6.05
CA ASP A 201 -22.80 1.12 6.73
C ASP A 201 -22.25 1.25 8.15
N TRP A 202 -22.26 0.16 8.92
CA TRP A 202 -21.71 0.12 10.28
C TRP A 202 -20.21 0.50 10.32
N TYR A 203 -19.43 0.04 9.34
CA TYR A 203 -18.01 0.43 9.26
C TYR A 203 -17.83 1.92 8.97
N PHE A 204 -18.61 2.47 8.05
CA PHE A 204 -18.57 3.91 7.76
C PHE A 204 -19.03 4.73 8.96
N GLU A 205 -20.13 4.38 9.60
CA GLU A 205 -20.61 5.05 10.80
C GLU A 205 -19.60 5.04 11.95
N LYS A 206 -18.85 3.97 12.07
CA LYS A 206 -17.89 3.79 13.17
C LYS A 206 -16.55 4.48 12.92
N PHE A 207 -16.08 4.53 11.68
CA PHE A 207 -14.69 4.85 11.38
C PHE A 207 -14.48 6.04 10.43
N ALA A 208 -15.49 6.45 9.67
CA ALA A 208 -15.33 7.47 8.64
C ALA A 208 -14.91 8.83 9.19
N ASP A 209 -15.40 9.22 10.36
CA ASP A 209 -15.06 10.51 10.98
C ASP A 209 -13.58 10.60 11.40
N GLU A 210 -12.93 9.45 11.61
CA GLU A 210 -11.51 9.39 11.97
C GLU A 210 -10.61 9.15 10.75
N ALA A 211 -11.19 8.80 9.60
CA ALA A 211 -10.47 8.49 8.38
C ALA A 211 -10.12 9.74 7.59
N SER A 212 -8.97 9.74 6.93
CA SER A 212 -8.57 10.80 5.98
C SER A 212 -9.03 10.52 4.55
N ALA A 213 -9.23 9.25 4.20
CA ALA A 213 -9.70 8.81 2.88
C ALA A 213 -10.18 7.36 2.91
N PHE A 214 -10.72 6.91 1.77
CA PHE A 214 -11.06 5.52 1.49
C PHE A 214 -10.15 4.99 0.38
N LYS A 215 -9.34 3.96 0.65
CA LYS A 215 -8.35 3.41 -0.27
C LYS A 215 -8.83 2.13 -0.95
N ILE A 216 -8.72 2.10 -2.28
CA ILE A 216 -9.06 0.96 -3.12
C ILE A 216 -7.81 0.41 -3.80
N GLY A 217 -7.48 -0.85 -3.53
CA GLY A 217 -6.29 -1.56 -4.03
C GLY A 217 -6.57 -2.60 -5.12
N ARG A 218 -7.71 -2.55 -5.80
CA ARG A 218 -8.19 -3.64 -6.71
C ARG A 218 -7.38 -3.85 -7.98
N ALA A 219 -6.44 -2.96 -8.32
CA ALA A 219 -5.59 -3.08 -9.50
C ALA A 219 -4.76 -4.37 -9.55
N TYR A 220 -4.47 -4.96 -8.39
CA TYR A 220 -3.73 -6.23 -8.29
C TYR A 220 -4.50 -7.43 -8.82
N ASP A 221 -5.83 -7.40 -8.72
CA ASP A 221 -6.69 -8.54 -9.01
C ASP A 221 -7.47 -8.40 -10.31
N ARG A 222 -7.76 -7.14 -10.73
CA ARG A 222 -8.63 -6.85 -11.84
C ARG A 222 -8.43 -5.43 -12.41
N PRO A 223 -8.92 -5.15 -13.64
CA PRO A 223 -8.97 -3.80 -14.17
C PRO A 223 -9.77 -2.84 -13.28
N LEU A 224 -9.30 -1.59 -13.16
CA LEU A 224 -9.95 -0.51 -12.40
C LEU A 224 -11.20 0.06 -13.09
N PHE A 225 -11.81 -0.67 -13.99
CA PHE A 225 -13.10 -0.32 -14.59
C PHE A 225 -14.23 -0.93 -13.74
N PHE A 226 -15.12 -0.08 -13.25
CA PHE A 226 -16.26 -0.49 -12.43
C PHE A 226 -17.56 -0.14 -13.13
N ASP A 227 -18.29 -1.17 -13.58
CA ASP A 227 -19.53 -1.00 -14.33
C ASP A 227 -20.70 -0.63 -13.41
N ASP A 228 -21.73 -0.03 -14.01
CA ASP A 228 -22.96 0.32 -13.28
C ASP A 228 -23.89 -0.89 -13.23
N VAL A 229 -23.80 -1.64 -12.14
CA VAL A 229 -24.54 -2.89 -11.95
C VAL A 229 -25.85 -2.65 -11.23
N SER A 230 -26.94 -3.29 -11.69
CA SER A 230 -28.24 -3.21 -11.04
C SER A 230 -28.23 -3.94 -9.68
N THR A 231 -29.08 -3.48 -8.75
CA THR A 231 -29.23 -4.16 -7.44
C THR A 231 -29.65 -5.62 -7.62
N SER A 232 -30.52 -5.92 -8.57
CA SER A 232 -30.99 -7.30 -8.83
C SER A 232 -29.87 -8.22 -9.33
N ASP A 233 -28.94 -7.71 -10.15
CA ASP A 233 -27.78 -8.50 -10.61
C ASP A 233 -26.77 -8.70 -9.49
N ALA A 234 -26.57 -7.69 -8.66
CA ALA A 234 -25.72 -7.77 -7.47
C ALA A 234 -26.27 -8.77 -6.44
N GLU A 235 -27.60 -8.74 -6.18
CA GLU A 235 -28.26 -9.71 -5.29
C GLU A 235 -28.14 -11.15 -5.81
N ARG A 236 -28.33 -11.35 -7.11
CA ARG A 236 -28.13 -12.65 -7.73
C ARG A 236 -26.70 -13.15 -7.52
N ALA A 237 -25.70 -12.32 -7.81
CA ALA A 237 -24.28 -12.66 -7.64
C ALA A 237 -23.95 -12.94 -6.17
N PHE A 238 -24.44 -12.14 -5.24
CA PHE A 238 -24.28 -12.36 -3.80
C PHE A 238 -24.85 -13.71 -3.36
N ASN A 239 -26.09 -14.01 -3.78
CA ASN A 239 -26.74 -15.28 -3.45
C ASN A 239 -25.98 -16.49 -3.98
N GLU A 240 -25.34 -16.39 -5.16
CA GLU A 240 -24.49 -17.46 -5.69
C GLU A 240 -23.24 -17.67 -4.82
N ILE A 241 -22.58 -16.60 -4.39
CA ILE A 241 -21.43 -16.69 -3.46
C ILE A 241 -21.85 -17.38 -2.15
N MET A 242 -23.00 -17.03 -1.60
CA MET A 242 -23.47 -17.57 -0.31
C MET A 242 -23.93 -19.04 -0.41
N LYS A 243 -24.48 -19.45 -1.54
CA LYS A 243 -24.98 -20.83 -1.72
C LYS A 243 -23.87 -21.86 -1.89
N PHE A 244 -22.85 -21.57 -2.68
CA PHE A 244 -21.84 -22.54 -3.09
C PHE A 244 -20.57 -22.49 -2.24
N ASN A 245 -19.94 -23.66 -2.04
CA ASN A 245 -18.61 -23.75 -1.41
C ASN A 245 -17.46 -23.45 -2.38
N SER A 246 -17.75 -23.25 -3.66
CA SER A 246 -16.83 -22.82 -4.71
C SER A 246 -17.17 -21.40 -5.15
N LEU A 247 -16.16 -20.61 -5.49
CA LEU A 247 -16.38 -19.27 -6.02
C LEU A 247 -17.22 -19.34 -7.32
N PRO A 248 -18.18 -18.43 -7.51
CA PRO A 248 -18.95 -18.27 -8.75
C PRO A 248 -18.05 -17.94 -9.94
N ALA A 249 -18.64 -17.89 -11.13
CA ALA A 249 -17.92 -17.42 -12.31
C ALA A 249 -17.33 -16.01 -12.08
N ARG A 250 -16.12 -15.76 -12.57
CA ARG A 250 -15.41 -14.48 -12.38
C ARG A 250 -16.26 -13.26 -12.72
N LYS A 251 -17.09 -13.34 -13.77
CA LYS A 251 -17.99 -12.23 -14.18
C LYS A 251 -19.05 -11.89 -13.14
N ASP A 252 -19.56 -12.88 -12.41
CA ASP A 252 -20.59 -12.65 -11.38
C ASP A 252 -19.96 -12.04 -10.12
N ILE A 253 -18.77 -12.51 -9.76
CA ILE A 253 -17.96 -11.87 -8.70
C ILE A 253 -17.67 -10.43 -9.07
N GLN A 254 -17.23 -10.17 -10.29
CA GLN A 254 -16.90 -8.81 -10.76
C GLN A 254 -18.09 -7.87 -10.73
N ALA A 255 -19.29 -8.35 -11.13
CA ALA A 255 -20.50 -7.53 -11.06
C ALA A 255 -20.83 -7.12 -9.61
N LEU A 256 -20.66 -8.03 -8.65
CA LEU A 256 -20.87 -7.69 -7.25
C LEU A 256 -19.77 -6.77 -6.70
N GLU A 257 -18.50 -6.99 -7.07
CA GLU A 257 -17.39 -6.08 -6.73
C GLU A 257 -17.68 -4.66 -7.23
N ASP A 258 -18.14 -4.52 -8.48
CA ASP A 258 -18.51 -3.22 -9.07
C ASP A 258 -19.61 -2.54 -8.26
N TYR A 259 -20.67 -3.27 -7.94
CA TYR A 259 -21.78 -2.75 -7.15
C TYR A 259 -21.31 -2.27 -5.76
N ILE A 260 -20.48 -3.05 -5.07
CA ILE A 260 -19.95 -2.70 -3.74
C ILE A 260 -19.03 -1.48 -3.82
N ILE A 261 -18.15 -1.39 -4.83
CA ILE A 261 -17.30 -0.20 -5.01
C ILE A 261 -18.16 1.05 -5.24
N HIS A 262 -19.18 0.98 -6.10
CA HIS A 262 -20.11 2.08 -6.27
C HIS A 262 -20.86 2.43 -4.97
N TYR A 263 -21.22 1.43 -4.15
CA TYR A 263 -21.83 1.66 -2.85
C TYR A 263 -20.89 2.41 -1.92
N CYS A 264 -19.66 1.95 -1.79
CA CYS A 264 -18.63 2.59 -0.95
C CYS A 264 -18.34 4.04 -1.40
N ILE A 265 -18.25 4.30 -2.72
CA ILE A 265 -18.05 5.67 -3.24
C ILE A 265 -19.24 6.59 -2.87
N ARG A 266 -20.47 6.09 -2.88
CA ARG A 266 -21.61 6.87 -2.39
C ARG A 266 -21.48 7.20 -0.91
N LYS A 267 -21.07 6.23 -0.09
CA LYS A 267 -20.78 6.46 1.34
C LYS A 267 -19.64 7.47 1.52
N CYS A 268 -18.57 7.37 0.75
CA CYS A 268 -17.50 8.38 0.77
C CYS A 268 -18.02 9.78 0.46
N SER A 269 -18.97 9.91 -0.48
CA SER A 269 -19.63 11.20 -0.77
C SER A 269 -20.45 11.73 0.42
N GLU A 270 -21.15 10.85 1.15
CA GLU A 270 -21.94 11.21 2.34
C GLU A 270 -21.02 11.72 3.47
N TYR A 271 -19.89 11.09 3.69
CA TYR A 271 -18.90 11.44 4.72
C TYR A 271 -17.84 12.44 4.27
N SER A 272 -17.91 12.94 3.02
CA SER A 272 -16.91 13.85 2.43
C SER A 272 -15.49 13.28 2.40
N LEU A 273 -15.35 11.95 2.33
CA LEU A 273 -14.06 11.26 2.23
C LEU A 273 -13.56 11.25 0.79
N PRO A 274 -12.30 11.62 0.53
CA PRO A 274 -11.63 11.33 -0.74
C PRO A 274 -11.52 9.83 -0.98
N VAL A 275 -11.52 9.43 -2.26
CA VAL A 275 -11.31 8.04 -2.67
C VAL A 275 -9.95 7.91 -3.33
N LYS A 276 -9.08 7.07 -2.78
CA LYS A 276 -7.73 6.81 -3.28
C LYS A 276 -7.68 5.49 -4.05
N PHE A 277 -7.14 5.51 -5.26
CA PHE A 277 -6.93 4.31 -6.06
C PHE A 277 -5.45 4.00 -6.21
N HIS A 278 -5.09 2.73 -6.00
CA HIS A 278 -3.80 2.24 -6.47
C HIS A 278 -3.81 2.18 -7.99
N THR A 279 -3.20 3.16 -8.64
CA THR A 279 -2.99 3.18 -10.09
C THR A 279 -1.50 2.98 -10.40
N GLY A 280 -1.14 2.75 -11.66
CA GLY A 280 0.24 2.61 -12.06
C GLY A 280 0.91 1.31 -11.63
N LEU A 281 2.23 1.34 -11.46
CA LEU A 281 3.03 0.16 -11.17
C LEU A 281 2.62 -0.50 -9.84
N GLN A 282 2.32 -1.78 -9.91
CA GLN A 282 2.01 -2.61 -8.75
C GLN A 282 3.30 -3.21 -8.16
N GLU A 283 3.32 -3.41 -6.85
CA GLU A 283 4.39 -4.14 -6.16
C GLU A 283 4.38 -5.61 -6.58
N GLY A 284 5.57 -6.23 -6.60
CA GLY A 284 5.76 -7.62 -7.01
C GLY A 284 6.01 -7.79 -8.51
N ASN A 285 6.23 -9.05 -8.89
CA ASN A 285 6.49 -9.44 -10.29
C ASN A 285 5.25 -10.11 -10.89
N GLY A 286 5.05 -9.95 -12.21
CA GLY A 286 4.01 -10.65 -12.95
C GLY A 286 2.63 -9.99 -12.94
N ASN A 287 2.52 -8.76 -12.47
CA ASN A 287 1.26 -8.00 -12.49
C ASN A 287 0.88 -7.56 -13.91
N ASP A 288 -0.42 -7.57 -14.24
CA ASP A 288 -0.91 -6.96 -15.47
C ASP A 288 -1.10 -5.46 -15.28
N ILE A 289 -0.13 -4.68 -15.76
CA ILE A 289 -0.15 -3.21 -15.63
C ILE A 289 -1.35 -2.53 -16.31
N LYS A 290 -2.06 -3.21 -17.21
CA LYS A 290 -3.29 -2.67 -17.81
C LYS A 290 -4.42 -2.51 -16.79
N ASN A 291 -4.41 -3.33 -15.74
CA ASN A 291 -5.39 -3.27 -14.67
C ASN A 291 -5.36 -1.94 -13.92
N SER A 292 -4.17 -1.34 -13.78
CA SER A 292 -3.91 -0.16 -12.95
C SER A 292 -3.95 1.18 -13.70
N ARG A 293 -4.44 1.18 -14.94
CA ARG A 293 -4.54 2.36 -15.79
C ARG A 293 -5.60 3.33 -15.29
N ALA A 294 -5.23 4.56 -14.95
CA ALA A 294 -6.16 5.57 -14.42
C ALA A 294 -7.30 5.92 -15.38
N GLY A 295 -7.11 5.79 -16.69
CA GLY A 295 -8.15 6.00 -17.71
C GLY A 295 -9.38 5.10 -17.53
N LEU A 296 -9.23 3.95 -16.88
CA LEU A 296 -10.33 3.05 -16.57
C LEU A 296 -11.30 3.63 -15.52
N LEU A 297 -10.86 4.62 -14.72
CA LEU A 297 -11.66 5.26 -13.67
C LEU A 297 -12.53 6.42 -14.18
N VAL A 298 -12.41 6.82 -15.44
CA VAL A 298 -13.11 7.98 -16.00
C VAL A 298 -14.64 7.87 -15.85
N ASN A 299 -15.20 6.67 -15.95
CA ASN A 299 -16.63 6.45 -15.71
C ASN A 299 -17.05 6.82 -14.28
N LEU A 300 -16.20 6.58 -13.28
CA LEU A 300 -16.44 6.99 -11.89
C LEU A 300 -16.35 8.51 -11.72
N PHE A 301 -15.35 9.15 -12.34
CA PHE A 301 -15.18 10.60 -12.29
C PHE A 301 -16.38 11.32 -12.89
N MET A 302 -16.93 10.82 -14.00
CA MET A 302 -18.13 11.33 -14.60
C MET A 302 -19.38 11.12 -13.72
N LYS A 303 -19.46 9.95 -13.08
CA LYS A 303 -20.64 9.58 -12.28
C LYS A 303 -20.67 10.28 -10.91
N TYR A 304 -19.50 10.54 -10.32
CA TYR A 304 -19.36 11.11 -8.98
C TYR A 304 -18.59 12.44 -8.97
N PRO A 305 -19.07 13.49 -9.64
CA PRO A 305 -18.32 14.74 -9.84
C PRO A 305 -18.05 15.54 -8.56
N LYS A 306 -18.67 15.15 -7.43
CA LYS A 306 -18.45 15.78 -6.12
C LYS A 306 -17.44 15.02 -5.25
N VAL A 307 -17.07 13.81 -5.62
CA VAL A 307 -16.10 13.01 -4.90
C VAL A 307 -14.71 13.40 -5.37
N LYS A 308 -13.78 13.59 -4.44
CA LYS A 308 -12.37 13.80 -4.76
C LYS A 308 -11.70 12.45 -4.96
N PHE A 309 -11.01 12.30 -6.08
CA PHE A 309 -10.28 11.08 -6.41
C PHE A 309 -8.79 11.35 -6.40
N ASP A 310 -8.02 10.46 -5.78
CA ASP A 310 -6.57 10.48 -5.75
C ASP A 310 -6.03 9.23 -6.47
N CYS A 311 -5.25 9.44 -7.54
CA CYS A 311 -4.65 8.39 -8.36
C CYS A 311 -3.18 8.22 -8.00
N TYR A 312 -2.87 7.21 -7.22
CA TYR A 312 -1.52 6.93 -6.72
C TYR A 312 -0.51 6.62 -7.83
N HIS A 313 0.77 6.78 -7.52
CA HIS A 313 1.89 6.45 -8.40
C HIS A 313 1.87 7.17 -9.75
N ILE A 314 1.16 8.35 -9.82
CA ILE A 314 0.96 9.10 -11.07
C ILE A 314 0.55 8.22 -12.27
N SER A 315 -0.10 7.08 -11.99
CA SER A 315 -0.52 6.07 -12.99
C SER A 315 0.63 5.59 -13.90
N TRP A 316 1.88 5.64 -13.45
CA TRP A 316 3.00 5.23 -14.29
C TRP A 316 2.84 3.75 -14.75
N PRO A 317 3.02 3.42 -16.06
CA PRO A 317 3.60 4.24 -17.14
C PRO A 317 2.59 5.11 -17.92
N TYR A 318 1.32 5.21 -17.50
CA TYR A 318 0.25 5.97 -18.16
C TYR A 318 0.15 7.43 -17.68
N THR A 319 1.27 8.04 -17.31
CA THR A 319 1.33 9.38 -16.69
C THR A 319 0.75 10.48 -17.57
N GLU A 320 1.03 10.46 -18.90
CA GLU A 320 0.52 11.47 -19.83
C GLU A 320 -1.01 11.41 -19.95
N GLU A 321 -1.58 10.20 -19.87
CA GLU A 321 -3.03 10.02 -19.81
C GLU A 321 -3.60 10.62 -18.55
N LEU A 322 -2.99 10.35 -17.37
CA LEU A 322 -3.43 10.91 -16.11
C LEU A 322 -3.37 12.44 -16.10
N ILE A 323 -2.33 13.06 -16.67
CA ILE A 323 -2.23 14.52 -16.82
C ILE A 323 -3.43 15.06 -17.60
N SER A 324 -3.81 14.38 -18.69
CA SER A 324 -4.97 14.76 -19.50
C SER A 324 -6.29 14.59 -18.74
N ILE A 325 -6.41 13.55 -17.93
CA ILE A 325 -7.57 13.29 -17.06
C ILE A 325 -7.69 14.40 -16.01
N CYS A 326 -6.62 14.73 -15.30
CA CYS A 326 -6.62 15.79 -14.28
C CYS A 326 -7.02 17.16 -14.84
N LYS A 327 -6.67 17.44 -16.09
CA LYS A 327 -7.12 18.66 -16.78
C LYS A 327 -8.63 18.67 -17.03
N ASN A 328 -9.25 17.51 -17.30
CA ASN A 328 -10.66 17.39 -17.62
C ASN A 328 -11.57 17.23 -16.39
N PHE A 329 -11.02 16.71 -15.29
CA PHE A 329 -11.72 16.47 -14.02
C PHE A 329 -10.96 17.20 -12.89
N PRO A 330 -11.16 18.52 -12.74
CA PRO A 330 -10.43 19.37 -11.78
C PRO A 330 -10.82 19.09 -10.31
#